data_b0beafbe1824d8a6d98a18201523d180
#
_entry.id   b0beafbe1824d8a6d98a18201523d180
#
_cell.length_a   1.000
_cell.length_b   1.000
_cell.length_c   1.000
_cell.angle_alpha   90.00
_cell.angle_beta   90.00
_cell.angle_gamma   90.00
#
_symmetry.space_group_name_H-M   'P 1'
#
loop_
_entity.id
_entity.type
_entity.pdbx_description
1 polymer ?
#
loop_
_entity_poly.entity_id
_entity_poly.type
_entity_poly.pdbx_seq_one_letter_code
_entity_poly.pdbx_strand_id
1 'polypeptide(L)'
;MYNGIMNIYKEAGFTSNDVVAKLRGICRQKKIGHTGTLDPDAVGVLPVVLGSGTKLCDMLTDWNKEYIAQLQLGVVTDTQDMSGTILFKAGEEQLAQLTIEQVTDAILSFQGDYEQIPPMYSALKVGGRKLYELAREGKEIERKPRPVRIEELEIQSMELPVVMFRVVCSKGTYIRTLCHDIGAKLGCGGAMKSLVRSRVGIFKVEDALPLSQVEKLRDEDKISSVIISPDAVFADCKAVTVLDGSRKMVENGNVLENRQIEEKWFLAPGEQVRVYDKTGRFYGMYAWEEPEQLYKPVKMFLG
;
A
#
# COMPACT_ATOMS: atom_id res chain seq x y z
N MET A 1 -16.03 -7.48 -18.58
CA MET A 1 -15.45 -6.47 -17.65
C MET A 1 -14.93 -7.22 -16.43
N TYR A 2 -13.70 -6.96 -16.04
CA TYR A 2 -13.04 -7.58 -14.89
C TYR A 2 -13.38 -6.82 -13.61
N ASN A 3 -13.63 -7.55 -12.51
CA ASN A 3 -13.98 -7.00 -11.20
C ASN A 3 -13.14 -7.68 -10.13
N GLY A 4 -12.33 -6.94 -9.39
CA GLY A 4 -11.48 -7.50 -8.34
C GLY A 4 -10.15 -6.78 -8.22
N ILE A 5 -9.12 -7.52 -7.81
CA ILE A 5 -7.79 -7.02 -7.55
C ILE A 5 -6.79 -7.86 -8.35
N MET A 6 -5.79 -7.21 -8.89
CA MET A 6 -4.65 -7.85 -9.53
C MET A 6 -3.39 -7.44 -8.78
N ASN A 7 -2.58 -8.41 -8.33
CA ASN A 7 -1.31 -8.15 -7.70
C ASN A 7 -0.24 -7.95 -8.79
N ILE A 8 0.14 -6.71 -9.03
CA ILE A 8 1.08 -6.34 -10.10
C ILE A 8 2.47 -6.09 -9.51
N TYR A 9 3.49 -6.63 -10.16
CA TYR A 9 4.88 -6.23 -9.95
C TYR A 9 5.15 -4.96 -10.76
N LYS A 10 5.30 -3.83 -10.08
CA LYS A 10 5.72 -2.59 -10.73
C LYS A 10 7.22 -2.64 -10.98
N GLU A 11 7.62 -2.58 -12.23
CA GLU A 11 9.01 -2.51 -12.66
C GLU A 11 9.56 -1.08 -12.50
N ALA A 12 10.89 -0.94 -12.45
CA ALA A 12 11.56 0.36 -12.43
C ALA A 12 11.28 1.16 -13.71
N GLY A 13 11.30 2.49 -13.59
CA GLY A 13 11.05 3.41 -14.69
C GLY A 13 9.56 3.67 -14.98
N PHE A 14 8.62 2.95 -14.36
CA PHE A 14 7.19 3.22 -14.44
C PHE A 14 6.69 3.97 -13.21
N THR A 15 5.84 4.98 -13.41
CA THR A 15 5.00 5.47 -12.34
C THR A 15 3.86 4.48 -12.05
N SER A 16 3.26 4.52 -10.86
CA SER A 16 2.07 3.72 -10.56
C SER A 16 0.90 4.02 -11.52
N ASN A 17 0.81 5.25 -12.01
CA ASN A 17 -0.20 5.65 -12.99
C ASN A 17 0.08 5.09 -14.39
N ASP A 18 1.34 4.94 -14.79
CA ASP A 18 1.70 4.31 -16.07
C ASP A 18 1.29 2.83 -16.08
N VAL A 19 1.48 2.13 -14.95
CA VAL A 19 1.00 0.75 -14.77
C VAL A 19 -0.52 0.68 -14.95
N VAL A 20 -1.27 1.59 -14.31
CA VAL A 20 -2.73 1.66 -14.47
C VAL A 20 -3.12 1.97 -15.91
N ALA A 21 -2.42 2.89 -16.59
CA ALA A 21 -2.68 3.24 -17.98
C ALA A 21 -2.46 2.05 -18.92
N LYS A 22 -1.35 1.30 -18.75
CA LYS A 22 -1.08 0.08 -19.51
C LYS A 22 -2.14 -0.99 -19.27
N LEU A 23 -2.53 -1.22 -17.99
CA LEU A 23 -3.57 -2.20 -17.66
C LEU A 23 -4.95 -1.84 -18.22
N ARG A 24 -5.27 -0.54 -18.36
CA ARG A 24 -6.49 -0.11 -19.06
C ARG A 24 -6.51 -0.56 -20.52
N GLY A 25 -5.36 -0.50 -21.21
CA GLY A 25 -5.18 -1.02 -22.55
C GLY A 25 -5.27 -2.54 -22.62
N ILE A 26 -4.54 -3.24 -21.75
CA ILE A 26 -4.50 -4.71 -21.67
C ILE A 26 -5.90 -5.28 -21.38
N CYS A 27 -6.58 -4.77 -20.37
CA CYS A 27 -7.89 -5.25 -19.94
C CYS A 27 -9.06 -4.65 -20.74
N ARG A 28 -8.81 -3.71 -21.64
CA ARG A 28 -9.81 -2.96 -22.41
C ARG A 28 -10.94 -2.38 -21.56
N GLN A 29 -10.57 -1.86 -20.37
CA GLN A 29 -11.55 -1.27 -19.46
C GLN A 29 -10.99 -0.01 -18.78
N LYS A 30 -11.86 1.01 -18.57
CA LYS A 30 -11.48 2.32 -18.03
C LYS A 30 -11.36 2.33 -16.50
N LYS A 31 -12.24 1.58 -15.82
CA LYS A 31 -12.35 1.62 -14.35
C LYS A 31 -11.26 0.74 -13.71
N ILE A 32 -10.06 1.31 -13.59
CA ILE A 32 -8.88 0.70 -12.96
C ILE A 32 -8.19 1.78 -12.11
N GLY A 33 -7.74 1.41 -10.91
CA GLY A 33 -6.96 2.25 -10.00
C GLY A 33 -5.93 1.43 -9.23
N HIS A 34 -5.08 2.09 -8.44
CA HIS A 34 -4.09 1.42 -7.57
C HIS A 34 -4.28 1.84 -6.11
N THR A 35 -3.76 1.06 -5.16
CA THR A 35 -3.98 1.22 -3.72
C THR A 35 -2.83 1.89 -2.97
N GLY A 36 -1.89 2.50 -3.68
CA GLY A 36 -0.75 3.21 -3.06
C GLY A 36 0.38 3.43 -4.05
N THR A 37 0.82 4.67 -4.15
CA THR A 37 1.89 5.07 -5.06
C THR A 37 3.22 4.43 -4.67
N LEU A 38 3.98 4.01 -5.68
CA LEU A 38 5.42 3.75 -5.61
C LEU A 38 6.14 4.80 -6.46
N ASP A 39 7.31 5.23 -6.00
CA ASP A 39 8.19 6.11 -6.76
C ASP A 39 8.61 5.43 -8.09
N PRO A 40 9.00 6.18 -9.12
CA PRO A 40 9.31 5.60 -10.42
C PRO A 40 10.39 4.50 -10.36
N ASP A 41 11.45 4.72 -9.60
CA ASP A 41 12.58 3.79 -9.48
C ASP A 41 12.35 2.67 -8.46
N ALA A 42 11.36 2.83 -7.56
CA ALA A 42 10.95 1.78 -6.65
C ALA A 42 10.21 0.67 -7.40
N VAL A 43 10.41 -0.58 -6.97
CA VAL A 43 9.81 -1.76 -7.60
C VAL A 43 8.95 -2.56 -6.62
N GLY A 44 8.25 -3.58 -7.11
CA GLY A 44 7.54 -4.56 -6.29
C GLY A 44 6.03 -4.41 -6.31
N VAL A 45 5.40 -4.87 -5.25
CA VAL A 45 3.94 -5.06 -5.13
C VAL A 45 3.15 -3.78 -5.34
N LEU A 46 2.28 -3.79 -6.33
CA LEU A 46 1.30 -2.73 -6.59
C LEU A 46 -0.08 -3.36 -6.79
N PRO A 47 -0.93 -3.47 -5.74
CA PRO A 47 -2.27 -3.97 -5.91
C PRO A 47 -3.07 -2.99 -6.77
N VAL A 48 -3.62 -3.50 -7.88
CA VAL A 48 -4.43 -2.75 -8.83
C VAL A 48 -5.85 -3.25 -8.76
N VAL A 49 -6.80 -2.35 -8.60
CA VAL A 49 -8.22 -2.62 -8.44
C VAL A 49 -8.97 -2.38 -9.75
N LEU A 50 -9.83 -3.33 -10.14
CA LEU A 50 -10.55 -3.35 -11.41
C LEU A 50 -12.07 -3.33 -11.18
N GLY A 51 -12.80 -2.56 -11.96
CA GLY A 51 -14.27 -2.53 -11.96
C GLY A 51 -14.86 -2.22 -10.59
N SER A 52 -15.72 -3.08 -10.06
CA SER A 52 -16.30 -2.93 -8.72
C SER A 52 -15.26 -3.00 -7.61
N GLY A 53 -14.12 -3.68 -7.83
CA GLY A 53 -12.98 -3.71 -6.90
C GLY A 53 -12.40 -2.34 -6.58
N THR A 54 -12.62 -1.31 -7.41
CA THR A 54 -12.19 0.07 -7.09
C THR A 54 -12.80 0.62 -5.80
N LYS A 55 -13.90 0.04 -5.34
CA LYS A 55 -14.50 0.38 -4.05
C LYS A 55 -13.64 -0.06 -2.85
N LEU A 56 -12.67 -0.97 -3.06
CA LEU A 56 -11.70 -1.39 -2.03
C LEU A 56 -10.54 -0.42 -1.87
N CYS A 57 -10.36 0.53 -2.78
CA CYS A 57 -9.14 1.35 -2.87
C CYS A 57 -8.77 1.98 -1.52
N ASP A 58 -9.74 2.61 -0.84
CA ASP A 58 -9.51 3.29 0.44
C ASP A 58 -9.09 2.29 1.54
N MET A 59 -9.78 1.13 1.61
CA MET A 59 -9.50 0.10 2.62
C MET A 59 -8.11 -0.50 2.44
N LEU A 60 -7.73 -0.83 1.21
CA LEU A 60 -6.42 -1.39 0.88
C LEU A 60 -5.28 -0.36 1.04
N THR A 61 -5.59 0.92 0.86
CA THR A 61 -4.64 2.01 1.10
C THR A 61 -4.24 2.09 2.57
N ASP A 62 -5.11 1.70 3.49
CA ASP A 62 -4.87 1.75 4.93
C ASP A 62 -4.02 0.57 5.45
N TRP A 63 -3.82 -0.48 4.67
CA TRP A 63 -3.02 -1.62 5.08
C TRP A 63 -1.55 -1.27 5.26
N ASN A 64 -0.89 -1.97 6.18
CA ASN A 64 0.56 -1.89 6.35
C ASN A 64 1.29 -2.36 5.10
N LYS A 65 2.45 -1.76 4.87
CA LYS A 65 3.36 -2.08 3.77
C LYS A 65 4.67 -2.57 4.34
N GLU A 66 5.26 -3.53 3.63
CA GLU A 66 6.60 -4.00 3.90
C GLU A 66 7.51 -3.62 2.75
N TYR A 67 8.69 -3.14 3.11
CA TYR A 67 9.71 -2.75 2.15
C TYR A 67 11.06 -3.35 2.51
N ILE A 68 11.85 -3.63 1.48
CA ILE A 68 13.29 -3.85 1.58
C ILE A 68 13.94 -2.62 0.97
N ALA A 69 14.71 -1.90 1.76
CA ALA A 69 15.35 -0.65 1.38
C ALA A 69 16.86 -0.74 1.50
N GLN A 70 17.58 -0.12 0.58
CA GLN A 70 18.99 0.16 0.73
C GLN A 70 19.17 1.63 1.08
N LEU A 71 19.79 1.89 2.22
CA LEU A 71 20.25 3.20 2.66
C LEU A 71 21.69 3.40 2.20
N GLN A 72 21.96 4.51 1.55
CA GLN A 72 23.31 5.04 1.29
C GLN A 72 23.60 6.10 2.33
N LEU A 73 24.54 5.84 3.23
CA LEU A 73 25.08 6.85 4.15
C LEU A 73 26.09 7.76 3.44
N GLY A 74 26.26 8.96 3.97
CA GLY A 74 27.21 9.95 3.47
C GLY A 74 26.71 10.80 2.31
N VAL A 75 25.42 10.72 1.95
CA VAL A 75 24.86 11.52 0.84
C VAL A 75 23.53 12.12 1.25
N VAL A 76 23.33 13.40 0.93
CA VAL A 76 22.02 14.06 1.01
C VAL A 76 21.64 14.56 -0.37
N THR A 77 20.41 14.29 -0.79
CA THR A 77 19.86 14.77 -2.05
C THR A 77 18.55 15.52 -1.83
N ASP A 78 18.14 16.33 -2.79
CA ASP A 78 16.90 17.09 -2.77
C ASP A 78 15.64 16.19 -2.82
N THR A 79 15.75 14.99 -3.41
CA THR A 79 14.67 13.99 -3.47
C THR A 79 14.68 12.99 -2.32
N GLN A 80 15.73 12.97 -1.49
CA GLN A 80 16.02 12.00 -0.43
C GLN A 80 16.27 10.56 -0.97
N ASP A 81 16.47 10.41 -2.27
CA ASP A 81 16.91 9.19 -2.97
C ASP A 81 18.06 9.53 -3.94
N MET A 82 18.65 8.50 -4.56
CA MET A 82 19.83 8.68 -5.42
C MET A 82 19.50 9.24 -6.82
N SER A 83 18.23 9.51 -7.14
CA SER A 83 17.82 10.12 -8.41
C SER A 83 17.94 11.67 -8.40
N GLY A 84 18.04 12.26 -7.21
CA GLY A 84 18.08 13.71 -7.04
C GLY A 84 19.46 14.33 -7.16
N THR A 85 19.49 15.66 -7.07
CA THR A 85 20.72 16.45 -7.02
C THR A 85 21.39 16.28 -5.65
N ILE A 86 22.68 15.98 -5.64
CA ILE A 86 23.46 15.87 -4.40
C ILE A 86 23.64 17.26 -3.78
N LEU A 87 23.12 17.44 -2.58
CA LEU A 87 23.24 18.66 -1.77
C LEU A 87 24.41 18.60 -0.81
N PHE A 88 24.77 17.39 -0.33
CA PHE A 88 25.88 17.17 0.60
C PHE A 88 26.48 15.79 0.35
N LYS A 89 27.80 15.68 0.51
CA LYS A 89 28.55 14.43 0.51
C LYS A 89 29.57 14.44 1.66
N ALA A 90 29.48 13.44 2.53
CA ALA A 90 30.43 13.27 3.63
C ALA A 90 31.82 12.89 3.12
N GLY A 91 32.85 13.32 3.83
CA GLY A 91 34.22 12.88 3.56
C GLY A 91 34.47 11.41 3.96
N GLU A 92 35.46 10.78 3.36
CA GLU A 92 35.81 9.37 3.65
C GLU A 92 36.21 9.19 5.13
N GLU A 93 36.91 10.15 5.72
CA GLU A 93 37.32 10.13 7.14
C GLU A 93 36.07 10.10 8.07
N GLN A 94 35.04 10.87 7.74
CA GLN A 94 33.80 10.91 8.51
C GLN A 94 33.06 9.57 8.43
N LEU A 95 33.01 8.97 7.26
CA LEU A 95 32.37 7.66 7.08
C LEU A 95 33.16 6.54 7.73
N ALA A 96 34.49 6.61 7.74
CA ALA A 96 35.35 5.62 8.38
C ALA A 96 35.24 5.61 9.93
N GLN A 97 34.69 6.67 10.52
CA GLN A 97 34.44 6.75 11.97
C GLN A 97 33.11 6.09 12.38
N LEU A 98 32.23 5.77 11.44
CA LEU A 98 30.98 5.09 11.74
C LEU A 98 31.22 3.66 12.16
N THR A 99 30.70 3.28 13.32
CA THR A 99 30.71 1.89 13.77
C THR A 99 29.40 1.19 13.44
N ILE A 100 29.46 -0.14 13.29
CA ILE A 100 28.25 -0.97 13.06
C ILE A 100 27.23 -0.76 14.19
N GLU A 101 27.69 -0.66 15.43
CA GLU A 101 26.84 -0.45 16.60
C GLU A 101 26.09 0.90 16.53
N GLN A 102 26.78 2.00 16.27
CA GLN A 102 26.17 3.32 16.12
C GLN A 102 25.10 3.34 15.02
N VAL A 103 25.39 2.72 13.87
CA VAL A 103 24.45 2.65 12.74
C VAL A 103 23.25 1.79 13.10
N THR A 104 23.47 0.65 13.76
CA THR A 104 22.40 -0.25 14.24
C THR A 104 21.47 0.48 15.19
N ASP A 105 22.00 1.15 16.22
CA ASP A 105 21.24 1.89 17.22
C ASP A 105 20.44 3.03 16.58
N ALA A 106 21.06 3.75 15.66
CA ALA A 106 20.40 4.84 14.94
C ALA A 106 19.20 4.33 14.14
N ILE A 107 19.36 3.23 13.39
CA ILE A 107 18.28 2.63 12.59
C ILE A 107 17.18 2.14 13.52
N LEU A 108 17.48 1.29 14.49
CA LEU A 108 16.47 0.66 15.36
C LEU A 108 15.70 1.67 16.22
N SER A 109 16.29 2.85 16.49
CA SER A 109 15.62 3.91 17.24
C SER A 109 14.39 4.53 16.52
N PHE A 110 14.18 4.25 15.25
CA PHE A 110 12.98 4.67 14.50
C PHE A 110 11.82 3.69 14.60
N GLN A 111 12.01 2.54 15.24
CA GLN A 111 10.90 1.59 15.45
C GLN A 111 9.89 2.16 16.46
N GLY A 112 8.61 2.00 16.19
CA GLY A 112 7.51 2.55 16.98
C GLY A 112 6.88 3.78 16.33
N ASP A 113 6.32 4.67 17.15
CA ASP A 113 5.69 5.90 16.68
C ASP A 113 6.74 6.94 16.29
N TYR A 114 6.58 7.52 15.10
CA TYR A 114 7.56 8.40 14.47
C TYR A 114 6.87 9.57 13.79
N GLU A 115 7.26 10.79 14.16
CA GLU A 115 6.79 12.05 13.55
C GLU A 115 7.62 12.37 12.32
N GLN A 116 7.11 12.05 11.14
CA GLN A 116 7.82 12.21 9.87
C GLN A 116 7.42 13.48 9.13
N ILE A 117 8.38 14.30 8.70
CA ILE A 117 8.14 15.42 7.79
C ILE A 117 8.13 14.88 6.35
N PRO A 118 6.98 14.91 5.64
CA PRO A 118 6.89 14.39 4.28
C PRO A 118 7.88 15.09 3.33
N PRO A 119 8.46 14.38 2.33
CA PRO A 119 9.38 15.01 1.38
C PRO A 119 8.63 15.97 0.44
N MET A 120 9.35 16.97 -0.11
CA MET A 120 8.79 17.86 -1.14
C MET A 120 8.37 17.10 -2.39
N TYR A 121 9.12 16.08 -2.78
CA TYR A 121 8.76 15.21 -3.91
C TYR A 121 7.73 14.15 -3.50
N SER A 122 6.53 14.60 -3.13
CA SER A 122 5.41 13.71 -2.75
C SER A 122 4.10 14.12 -3.43
N ALA A 123 3.16 13.17 -3.47
CA ALA A 123 1.81 13.41 -4.01
C ALA A 123 0.86 14.11 -3.04
N LEU A 124 1.34 14.48 -1.85
CA LEU A 124 0.55 15.25 -0.88
C LEU A 124 0.14 16.60 -1.45
N LYS A 125 -1.09 17.02 -1.14
CA LYS A 125 -1.62 18.31 -1.57
C LYS A 125 -1.55 19.33 -0.43
N VAL A 126 -1.03 20.51 -0.74
CA VAL A 126 -1.09 21.70 0.11
C VAL A 126 -1.62 22.84 -0.72
N GLY A 127 -2.67 23.51 -0.23
CA GLY A 127 -3.34 24.57 -1.00
C GLY A 127 -3.90 24.10 -2.35
N GLY A 128 -4.30 22.82 -2.48
CA GLY A 128 -4.86 22.24 -3.70
C GLY A 128 -3.83 21.76 -4.72
N ARG A 129 -2.53 22.08 -4.56
CA ARG A 129 -1.42 21.66 -5.45
C ARG A 129 -0.62 20.54 -4.80
N LYS A 130 -0.08 19.63 -5.61
CA LYS A 130 0.79 18.55 -5.11
C LYS A 130 2.18 19.08 -4.81
N LEU A 131 2.81 18.58 -3.74
CA LEU A 131 4.13 19.03 -3.30
C LEU A 131 5.19 18.86 -4.39
N TYR A 132 5.18 17.76 -5.13
CA TYR A 132 6.15 17.53 -6.20
C TYR A 132 6.03 18.55 -7.37
N GLU A 133 4.83 19.14 -7.59
CA GLU A 133 4.63 20.19 -8.60
C GLU A 133 5.32 21.48 -8.16
N LEU A 134 5.21 21.82 -6.87
CA LEU A 134 5.87 22.97 -6.27
C LEU A 134 7.40 22.77 -6.25
N ALA A 135 7.88 21.56 -5.90
CA ALA A 135 9.30 21.23 -5.90
C ALA A 135 9.93 21.41 -7.29
N ARG A 136 9.24 20.99 -8.36
CA ARG A 136 9.71 21.18 -9.74
C ARG A 136 9.77 22.65 -10.17
N GLU A 137 8.97 23.51 -9.53
CA GLU A 137 9.04 24.98 -9.72
C GLU A 137 10.13 25.64 -8.84
N GLY A 138 10.94 24.84 -8.11
CA GLY A 138 11.95 25.36 -7.17
C GLY A 138 11.35 25.99 -5.90
N LYS A 139 10.07 25.73 -5.61
CA LYS A 139 9.39 26.26 -4.44
C LYS A 139 9.45 25.25 -3.30
N GLU A 140 10.05 25.64 -2.19
CA GLU A 140 9.96 24.89 -0.94
C GLU A 140 8.89 25.51 -0.05
N ILE A 141 8.05 24.65 0.57
CA ILE A 141 7.02 25.08 1.52
C ILE A 141 7.19 24.34 2.84
N GLU A 142 6.78 24.99 3.91
CA GLU A 142 6.75 24.37 5.23
C GLU A 142 5.79 23.18 5.23
N ARG A 143 6.24 22.06 5.77
CA ARG A 143 5.49 20.81 5.89
C ARG A 143 5.37 20.44 7.35
N LYS A 144 4.15 20.16 7.79
CA LYS A 144 3.90 19.71 9.16
C LYS A 144 4.30 18.24 9.30
N PRO A 145 4.91 17.85 10.42
CA PRO A 145 5.12 16.45 10.76
C PRO A 145 3.80 15.69 10.72
N ARG A 146 3.88 14.40 10.40
CA ARG A 146 2.75 13.48 10.38
C ARG A 146 3.11 12.23 11.16
N PRO A 147 2.23 11.77 12.04
CA PRO A 147 2.46 10.54 12.76
C PRO A 147 2.41 9.35 11.78
N VAL A 148 3.44 8.54 11.82
CA VAL A 148 3.54 7.24 11.18
C VAL A 148 4.03 6.22 12.19
N ARG A 149 3.84 4.94 11.91
CA ARG A 149 4.30 3.88 12.79
C ARG A 149 5.18 2.90 12.03
N ILE A 150 6.34 2.65 12.58
CA ILE A 150 7.25 1.58 12.12
C ILE A 150 6.99 0.37 13.02
N GLU A 151 6.30 -0.64 12.49
CA GLU A 151 5.93 -1.82 13.25
C GLU A 151 7.13 -2.75 13.47
N GLU A 152 7.90 -2.96 12.40
CA GLU A 152 9.09 -3.79 12.42
C GLU A 152 10.21 -3.11 11.64
N LEU A 153 11.43 -3.23 12.14
CA LEU A 153 12.63 -2.72 11.48
C LEU A 153 13.79 -3.70 11.73
N GLU A 154 14.31 -4.30 10.67
CA GLU A 154 15.29 -5.37 10.73
C GLU A 154 16.43 -5.10 9.74
N ILE A 155 17.66 -5.08 10.22
CA ILE A 155 18.85 -4.93 9.38
C ILE A 155 19.16 -6.29 8.76
N GLN A 156 19.19 -6.35 7.43
CA GLN A 156 19.48 -7.58 6.68
C GLN A 156 20.96 -7.71 6.31
N SER A 157 21.59 -6.59 5.93
CA SER A 157 23.05 -6.54 5.71
C SER A 157 23.58 -5.15 5.93
N MET A 158 24.87 -5.04 6.31
CA MET A 158 25.55 -3.79 6.54
C MET A 158 26.99 -3.89 5.99
N GLU A 159 27.19 -3.20 4.88
CA GLU A 159 28.51 -3.00 4.26
C GLU A 159 28.72 -1.48 4.11
N LEU A 160 29.16 -0.84 5.17
CA LEU A 160 29.24 0.63 5.21
C LEU A 160 30.00 1.17 4.00
N PRO A 161 29.48 2.19 3.34
CA PRO A 161 28.38 3.06 3.76
C PRO A 161 26.96 2.62 3.28
N VAL A 162 26.77 1.38 2.89
CA VAL A 162 25.46 0.86 2.45
C VAL A 162 24.87 -0.07 3.51
N VAL A 163 23.59 0.15 3.84
CA VAL A 163 22.82 -0.71 4.76
C VAL A 163 21.55 -1.16 4.09
N MET A 164 21.26 -2.45 4.13
CA MET A 164 19.99 -3.01 3.69
C MET A 164 19.15 -3.38 4.90
N PHE A 165 17.91 -2.91 4.93
CA PHE A 165 16.98 -3.22 6.00
C PHE A 165 15.58 -3.52 5.46
N ARG A 166 14.84 -4.36 6.19
CA ARG A 166 13.41 -4.61 6.03
C ARG A 166 12.65 -3.72 6.99
N VAL A 167 11.56 -3.13 6.52
CA VAL A 167 10.69 -2.28 7.34
C VAL A 167 9.22 -2.59 7.06
N VAL A 168 8.44 -2.82 8.14
CA VAL A 168 6.98 -2.88 8.10
C VAL A 168 6.44 -1.60 8.69
N CYS A 169 5.61 -0.87 7.96
CA CYS A 169 5.15 0.45 8.39
C CYS A 169 3.69 0.73 8.00
N SER A 170 3.11 1.68 8.71
CA SER A 170 1.77 2.20 8.46
C SER A 170 1.68 2.94 7.12
N LYS A 171 0.44 3.21 6.67
CA LYS A 171 0.19 4.06 5.50
C LYS A 171 0.85 5.42 5.65
N GLY A 172 1.27 5.99 4.52
CA GLY A 172 1.81 7.36 4.47
C GLY A 172 3.27 7.50 4.89
N THR A 173 3.93 6.42 5.27
CA THR A 173 5.36 6.40 5.59
C THR A 173 6.19 6.54 4.31
N TYR A 174 7.12 7.50 4.30
CA TYR A 174 8.09 7.72 3.22
C TYR A 174 9.42 7.08 3.60
N ILE A 175 9.79 6.00 2.93
CA ILE A 175 11.06 5.28 3.21
C ILE A 175 12.27 6.15 2.85
N ARG A 176 12.15 7.02 1.84
CA ARG A 176 13.16 8.03 1.50
C ARG A 176 13.46 8.94 2.69
N THR A 177 12.41 9.43 3.35
CA THR A 177 12.58 10.29 4.54
C THR A 177 13.14 9.52 5.71
N LEU A 178 12.74 8.25 5.91
CA LEU A 178 13.36 7.41 6.95
C LEU A 178 14.88 7.26 6.70
N CYS A 179 15.32 7.00 5.47
CA CYS A 179 16.74 6.93 5.12
C CYS A 179 17.46 8.27 5.37
N HIS A 180 16.82 9.38 5.00
CA HIS A 180 17.36 10.73 5.24
C HIS A 180 17.52 11.01 6.73
N ASP A 181 16.50 10.72 7.54
CA ASP A 181 16.49 11.02 8.98
C ASP A 181 17.45 10.12 9.76
N ILE A 182 17.65 8.86 9.34
CA ILE A 182 18.71 7.99 9.89
C ILE A 182 20.07 8.62 9.63
N GLY A 183 20.34 9.06 8.40
CA GLY A 183 21.61 9.72 8.07
C GLY A 183 21.82 11.05 8.80
N ALA A 184 20.74 11.82 9.00
CA ALA A 184 20.76 13.06 9.78
C ALA A 184 21.07 12.78 11.26
N LYS A 185 20.48 11.74 11.85
CA LYS A 185 20.74 11.31 13.23
C LYS A 185 22.20 10.89 13.44
N LEU A 186 22.81 10.25 12.43
CA LEU A 186 24.22 9.88 12.44
C LEU A 186 25.17 11.06 12.14
N GLY A 187 24.63 12.22 11.73
CA GLY A 187 25.40 13.41 11.37
C GLY A 187 26.17 13.30 10.07
N CYS A 188 26.03 12.21 9.31
CA CYS A 188 26.77 11.99 8.06
C CYS A 188 25.92 12.19 6.79
N GLY A 189 24.60 12.34 6.93
CA GLY A 189 23.66 12.32 5.82
C GLY A 189 23.31 10.91 5.34
N GLY A 190 22.12 10.79 4.72
CA GLY A 190 21.59 9.53 4.20
C GLY A 190 20.59 9.77 3.07
N ALA A 191 20.58 8.86 2.09
CA ALA A 191 19.61 8.84 1.00
C ALA A 191 19.21 7.40 0.70
N MET A 192 18.00 7.22 0.20
CA MET A 192 17.51 5.90 -0.24
C MET A 192 18.17 5.52 -1.57
N LYS A 193 18.89 4.39 -1.59
CA LYS A 193 19.59 3.89 -2.78
C LYS A 193 18.70 3.04 -3.66
N SER A 194 17.89 2.17 -3.05
CA SER A 194 16.91 1.34 -3.76
C SER A 194 15.75 0.98 -2.83
N LEU A 195 14.61 0.64 -3.43
CA LEU A 195 13.40 0.26 -2.70
C LEU A 195 12.63 -0.84 -3.42
N VAL A 196 12.35 -1.91 -2.71
CA VAL A 196 11.43 -2.96 -3.13
C VAL A 196 10.25 -2.99 -2.16
N ARG A 197 9.03 -2.78 -2.63
CA ARG A 197 7.84 -3.06 -1.81
C ARG A 197 7.54 -4.56 -1.88
N SER A 198 7.90 -5.28 -0.84
CA SER A 198 7.78 -6.74 -0.77
C SER A 198 6.36 -7.19 -0.44
N ARG A 199 5.56 -6.35 0.29
CA ARG A 199 4.20 -6.73 0.70
C ARG A 199 3.28 -5.52 0.91
N VAL A 200 2.00 -5.72 0.58
CA VAL A 200 0.88 -4.82 0.95
C VAL A 200 -0.25 -5.69 1.50
N GLY A 201 -0.44 -5.69 2.81
CA GLY A 201 -1.40 -6.59 3.46
C GLY A 201 -1.16 -8.06 3.09
N ILE A 202 -2.12 -8.68 2.40
CA ILE A 202 -2.04 -10.08 1.95
C ILE A 202 -1.25 -10.26 0.64
N PHE A 203 -1.01 -9.17 -0.12
CA PHE A 203 -0.33 -9.25 -1.42
C PHE A 203 1.19 -9.27 -1.23
N LYS A 204 1.85 -10.31 -1.74
CA LYS A 204 3.30 -10.51 -1.65
C LYS A 204 3.96 -10.36 -3.01
N VAL A 205 5.26 -10.06 -3.00
CA VAL A 205 6.04 -9.84 -4.22
C VAL A 205 6.23 -11.14 -5.02
N GLU A 206 6.28 -12.29 -4.35
CA GLU A 206 6.41 -13.61 -4.97
C GLU A 206 5.21 -13.94 -5.86
N ASP A 207 4.03 -13.41 -5.52
CA ASP A 207 2.76 -13.62 -6.23
C ASP A 207 2.45 -12.48 -7.21
N ALA A 208 3.33 -11.47 -7.33
CA ALA A 208 3.09 -10.30 -8.15
C ALA A 208 3.48 -10.54 -9.61
N LEU A 209 2.62 -10.13 -10.54
CA LEU A 209 2.79 -10.37 -11.97
C LEU A 209 3.37 -9.13 -12.67
N PRO A 210 4.46 -9.25 -13.44
CA PRO A 210 4.91 -8.19 -14.34
C PRO A 210 3.87 -7.95 -15.45
N LEU A 211 3.84 -6.74 -16.00
CA LEU A 211 2.88 -6.37 -17.05
C LEU A 211 2.99 -7.28 -18.29
N SER A 212 4.19 -7.71 -18.63
CA SER A 212 4.44 -8.63 -19.75
C SER A 212 3.75 -9.99 -19.58
N GLN A 213 3.64 -10.48 -18.34
CA GLN A 213 2.90 -11.71 -18.05
C GLN A 213 1.39 -11.50 -18.14
N VAL A 214 0.88 -10.35 -17.71
CA VAL A 214 -0.54 -10.01 -17.87
C VAL A 214 -0.91 -9.89 -19.36
N GLU A 215 -0.02 -9.35 -20.20
CA GLU A 215 -0.21 -9.31 -21.66
C GLU A 215 -0.33 -10.73 -22.26
N LYS A 216 0.54 -11.66 -21.85
CA LYS A 216 0.45 -13.07 -22.27
C LYS A 216 -0.89 -13.72 -21.85
N LEU A 217 -1.31 -13.49 -20.60
CA LEU A 217 -2.60 -13.99 -20.12
C LEU A 217 -3.79 -13.39 -20.88
N ARG A 218 -3.69 -12.14 -21.33
CA ARG A 218 -4.70 -11.54 -22.23
C ARG A 218 -4.75 -12.29 -23.56
N ASP A 219 -3.60 -12.56 -24.18
CA ASP A 219 -3.52 -13.21 -25.48
C ASP A 219 -4.00 -14.67 -25.43
N GLU A 220 -3.92 -15.30 -24.25
CA GLU A 220 -4.44 -16.62 -23.95
C GLU A 220 -5.89 -16.60 -23.42
N ASP A 221 -6.55 -15.43 -23.32
CA ASP A 221 -7.90 -15.24 -22.76
C ASP A 221 -8.03 -15.71 -21.28
N LYS A 222 -6.93 -15.63 -20.52
CA LYS A 222 -6.80 -16.12 -19.13
C LYS A 222 -6.69 -15.04 -18.06
N ILE A 223 -6.91 -13.76 -18.36
CA ILE A 223 -6.80 -12.68 -17.36
C ILE A 223 -7.62 -12.97 -16.10
N SER A 224 -8.82 -13.58 -16.25
CA SER A 224 -9.70 -13.87 -15.13
C SER A 224 -9.07 -14.79 -14.08
N SER A 225 -8.11 -15.64 -14.46
CA SER A 225 -7.45 -16.58 -13.53
C SER A 225 -6.54 -15.93 -12.49
N VAL A 226 -6.12 -14.67 -12.73
CA VAL A 226 -5.22 -13.90 -11.86
C VAL A 226 -5.91 -12.74 -11.16
N ILE A 227 -7.24 -12.67 -11.29
CA ILE A 227 -8.04 -11.67 -10.58
C ILE A 227 -8.52 -12.25 -9.25
N ILE A 228 -8.09 -11.61 -8.19
CA ILE A 228 -8.50 -11.91 -6.83
C ILE A 228 -9.86 -11.23 -6.60
N SER A 229 -10.85 -12.00 -6.17
CA SER A 229 -12.18 -11.46 -5.90
C SER A 229 -12.19 -10.52 -4.70
N PRO A 230 -13.10 -9.52 -4.66
CA PRO A 230 -13.14 -8.56 -3.55
C PRO A 230 -13.34 -9.20 -2.17
N ASP A 231 -14.05 -10.31 -2.07
CA ASP A 231 -14.31 -11.02 -0.83
C ASP A 231 -13.09 -11.75 -0.27
N ALA A 232 -12.13 -12.13 -1.12
CA ALA A 232 -10.88 -12.76 -0.69
C ALA A 232 -10.04 -11.84 0.21
N VAL A 233 -10.20 -10.51 0.06
CA VAL A 233 -9.55 -9.50 0.93
C VAL A 233 -10.02 -9.61 2.39
N PHE A 234 -11.21 -10.16 2.60
CA PHE A 234 -11.85 -10.30 3.90
C PHE A 234 -11.94 -11.76 4.35
N ALA A 235 -11.03 -12.62 3.89
CA ALA A 235 -11.08 -14.06 4.14
C ALA A 235 -11.16 -14.39 5.65
N ASP A 236 -10.56 -13.56 6.51
CA ASP A 236 -10.57 -13.72 7.96
C ASP A 236 -11.92 -13.35 8.61
N CYS A 237 -12.80 -12.63 7.88
CA CYS A 237 -14.14 -12.32 8.37
C CYS A 237 -15.07 -13.52 8.20
N LYS A 238 -15.97 -13.73 9.16
CA LYS A 238 -17.03 -14.75 9.04
C LYS A 238 -17.89 -14.50 7.79
N ALA A 239 -18.41 -15.55 7.20
CA ALA A 239 -19.32 -15.48 6.08
C ALA A 239 -20.76 -15.74 6.54
N VAL A 240 -21.72 -15.03 5.94
CA VAL A 240 -23.15 -15.24 6.15
C VAL A 240 -23.89 -15.30 4.82
N THR A 241 -24.93 -16.13 4.76
CA THR A 241 -25.74 -16.37 3.57
C THR A 241 -27.15 -15.82 3.78
N VAL A 242 -27.58 -14.93 2.89
CA VAL A 242 -28.93 -14.35 2.92
C VAL A 242 -29.95 -15.37 2.40
N LEU A 243 -31.06 -15.51 3.11
CA LEU A 243 -32.18 -16.34 2.67
C LEU A 243 -32.83 -15.80 1.38
N ASP A 244 -33.31 -16.69 0.51
CA ASP A 244 -33.87 -16.34 -0.82
C ASP A 244 -34.94 -15.25 -0.76
N GLY A 245 -35.83 -15.29 0.25
CA GLY A 245 -36.88 -14.29 0.46
C GLY A 245 -36.36 -12.88 0.76
N SER A 246 -35.10 -12.75 1.19
CA SER A 246 -34.45 -11.47 1.55
C SER A 246 -33.42 -11.01 0.53
N ARG A 247 -33.23 -11.72 -0.58
CA ARG A 247 -32.24 -11.41 -1.62
C ARG A 247 -32.38 -9.97 -2.16
N LYS A 248 -33.59 -9.51 -2.41
CA LYS A 248 -33.84 -8.14 -2.89
C LYS A 248 -33.37 -7.07 -1.91
N MET A 249 -33.38 -7.36 -0.61
CA MET A 249 -32.89 -6.41 0.41
C MET A 249 -31.39 -6.21 0.28
N VAL A 250 -30.62 -7.30 0.19
CA VAL A 250 -29.17 -7.19 0.04
C VAL A 250 -28.77 -6.60 -1.31
N GLU A 251 -29.50 -6.90 -2.38
CA GLU A 251 -29.27 -6.29 -3.71
C GLU A 251 -29.43 -4.78 -3.71
N ASN A 252 -30.26 -4.24 -2.82
CA ASN A 252 -30.45 -2.80 -2.65
C ASN A 252 -29.59 -2.19 -1.53
N GLY A 253 -28.70 -2.98 -0.90
CA GLY A 253 -27.86 -2.51 0.19
C GLY A 253 -28.61 -2.17 1.47
N ASN A 254 -29.75 -2.83 1.71
CA ASN A 254 -30.55 -2.61 2.90
C ASN A 254 -29.97 -3.34 4.12
N VAL A 255 -30.36 -2.90 5.29
CA VAL A 255 -30.12 -3.57 6.56
C VAL A 255 -30.78 -4.95 6.55
N LEU A 256 -30.11 -5.94 7.15
CA LEU A 256 -30.61 -7.31 7.26
C LEU A 256 -30.83 -7.66 8.74
N GLU A 257 -31.94 -8.34 9.01
CA GLU A 257 -32.22 -8.89 10.33
C GLU A 257 -31.60 -10.27 10.49
N ASN A 258 -31.28 -10.66 11.72
CA ASN A 258 -30.69 -11.98 12.00
C ASN A 258 -31.53 -13.15 11.45
N ARG A 259 -32.87 -13.01 11.44
CA ARG A 259 -33.79 -14.04 10.88
C ARG A 259 -33.70 -14.21 9.36
N GLN A 260 -33.05 -13.28 8.65
CA GLN A 260 -32.87 -13.28 7.19
C GLN A 260 -31.55 -13.94 6.74
N ILE A 261 -30.76 -14.40 7.71
CA ILE A 261 -29.43 -15.02 7.54
C ILE A 261 -29.53 -16.50 7.93
N GLU A 262 -28.84 -17.38 7.18
CA GLU A 262 -28.81 -18.82 7.49
C GLU A 262 -27.96 -19.11 8.74
N GLU A 263 -26.71 -18.62 8.75
CA GLU A 263 -25.76 -18.84 9.82
C GLU A 263 -26.12 -18.00 11.04
N LYS A 264 -25.98 -18.59 12.24
CA LYS A 264 -26.22 -17.92 13.51
C LYS A 264 -24.91 -17.79 14.28
N TRP A 265 -24.05 -16.88 13.82
CA TRP A 265 -22.79 -16.60 14.48
C TRP A 265 -23.03 -15.81 15.76
N PHE A 266 -22.21 -16.11 16.77
CA PHE A 266 -21.99 -15.18 17.87
C PHE A 266 -21.03 -14.10 17.38
N LEU A 267 -21.48 -12.85 17.32
CA LEU A 267 -20.75 -11.69 16.82
C LEU A 267 -20.65 -10.64 17.89
N ALA A 268 -19.50 -10.01 18.01
CA ALA A 268 -19.34 -8.83 18.84
C ALA A 268 -19.94 -7.58 18.15
N PRO A 269 -20.39 -6.56 18.89
CA PRO A 269 -20.84 -5.30 18.31
C PRO A 269 -19.77 -4.71 17.37
N GLY A 270 -20.17 -4.35 16.15
CA GLY A 270 -19.27 -3.83 15.11
C GLY A 270 -18.47 -4.90 14.35
N GLU A 271 -18.54 -6.18 14.74
CA GLU A 271 -17.85 -7.25 14.00
C GLU A 271 -18.37 -7.36 12.59
N GLN A 272 -17.45 -7.39 11.61
CA GLN A 272 -17.79 -7.41 10.20
C GLN A 272 -17.91 -8.84 9.68
N VAL A 273 -18.88 -9.05 8.76
CA VAL A 273 -19.11 -10.30 8.07
C VAL A 273 -19.19 -10.09 6.56
N ARG A 274 -18.80 -11.11 5.81
CA ARG A 274 -19.00 -11.19 4.36
C ARG A 274 -20.39 -11.71 4.07
N VAL A 275 -21.14 -11.01 3.21
CA VAL A 275 -22.54 -11.37 2.90
C VAL A 275 -22.63 -11.95 1.50
N TYR A 276 -23.19 -13.16 1.40
CA TYR A 276 -23.42 -13.91 0.17
C TYR A 276 -24.90 -14.27 0.01
N ASP A 277 -25.31 -14.63 -1.20
CA ASP A 277 -26.53 -15.41 -1.43
C ASP A 277 -26.22 -16.92 -1.57
N LYS A 278 -27.25 -17.72 -1.68
CA LYS A 278 -27.16 -19.19 -1.87
C LYS A 278 -26.43 -19.62 -3.15
N THR A 279 -26.26 -18.71 -4.11
CA THR A 279 -25.50 -18.99 -5.34
C THR A 279 -24.01 -18.74 -5.16
N GLY A 280 -23.59 -18.26 -3.99
CA GLY A 280 -22.20 -17.86 -3.67
C GLY A 280 -21.83 -16.48 -4.19
N ARG A 281 -22.79 -15.66 -4.61
CA ARG A 281 -22.53 -14.29 -5.03
C ARG A 281 -22.24 -13.42 -3.81
N PHE A 282 -21.07 -12.78 -3.80
CA PHE A 282 -20.69 -11.81 -2.79
C PHE A 282 -21.38 -10.46 -3.02
N TYR A 283 -22.00 -9.91 -2.00
CA TYR A 283 -22.69 -8.62 -2.05
C TYR A 283 -21.92 -7.51 -1.36
N GLY A 284 -21.24 -7.82 -0.24
CA GLY A 284 -20.52 -6.80 0.52
C GLY A 284 -20.15 -7.20 1.93
N MET A 285 -19.61 -6.23 2.63
CA MET A 285 -19.31 -6.29 4.05
C MET A 285 -20.43 -5.62 4.85
N TYR A 286 -20.85 -6.29 5.91
CA TYR A 286 -21.84 -5.79 6.86
C TYR A 286 -21.24 -5.86 8.25
N ALA A 287 -21.64 -4.95 9.13
CA ALA A 287 -21.30 -4.96 10.55
C ALA A 287 -22.51 -5.39 11.38
N TRP A 288 -22.25 -6.19 12.41
CA TRP A 288 -23.25 -6.56 13.38
C TRP A 288 -23.50 -5.41 14.37
N GLU A 289 -24.77 -5.08 14.58
CA GLU A 289 -25.21 -4.02 15.49
C GLU A 289 -26.09 -4.61 16.60
N GLU A 290 -25.71 -4.38 17.83
CA GLU A 290 -26.50 -4.60 19.04
C GLU A 290 -26.91 -3.25 19.64
N PRO A 291 -28.07 -3.13 20.27
CA PRO A 291 -29.05 -4.20 20.62
C PRO A 291 -30.06 -4.55 19.52
N GLU A 292 -30.04 -3.87 18.38
CA GLU A 292 -31.07 -4.02 17.34
C GLU A 292 -31.04 -5.40 16.65
N GLN A 293 -29.96 -6.19 16.81
CA GLN A 293 -29.73 -7.47 16.16
C GLN A 293 -29.83 -7.41 14.63
N LEU A 294 -29.14 -6.43 14.07
CA LEU A 294 -29.15 -6.09 12.66
C LEU A 294 -27.76 -6.18 12.05
N TYR A 295 -27.69 -6.53 10.78
CA TYR A 295 -26.50 -6.39 9.96
C TYR A 295 -26.64 -5.10 9.12
N LYS A 296 -25.79 -4.10 9.36
CA LYS A 296 -25.76 -2.84 8.60
C LYS A 296 -24.69 -2.88 7.53
N PRO A 297 -24.98 -2.42 6.29
CA PRO A 297 -24.00 -2.42 5.22
C PRO A 297 -22.83 -1.46 5.52
N VAL A 298 -21.60 -1.97 5.43
CA VAL A 298 -20.36 -1.20 5.54
C VAL A 298 -19.85 -0.86 4.15
N LYS A 299 -19.78 -1.86 3.26
CA LYS A 299 -19.29 -1.66 1.90
C LYS A 299 -19.96 -2.64 0.94
N MET A 300 -20.61 -2.11 -0.10
CA MET A 300 -21.33 -2.92 -1.09
C MET A 300 -20.55 -3.04 -2.39
N PHE A 301 -20.50 -4.25 -2.94
CA PHE A 301 -19.82 -4.59 -4.21
C PHE A 301 -20.81 -4.91 -5.33
N LEU A 302 -21.97 -4.29 -5.30
CA LEU A 302 -22.97 -4.37 -6.35
C LEU A 302 -22.35 -3.81 -7.64
N GLY A 303 -22.31 -4.61 -8.69
CA GLY A 303 -21.75 -4.30 -9.99
C GLY A 303 -22.58 -4.85 -11.10
#